data_78d6151920a093e076dc862f06ea72c7
#
_entry.id   78d6151920a093e076dc862f06ea72c7
#
_cell.length_a   1.000
_cell.length_b   1.000
_cell.length_c   1.000
_cell.angle_alpha   90.00
_cell.angle_beta   90.00
_cell.angle_gamma   90.00
#
_symmetry.space_group_name_H-M   'P 1'
#
loop_
_entity.id
_entity.type
_entity.pdbx_description
1 polymer ?
#
loop_
_entity_poly.entity_id
_entity_poly.type
_entity_poly.pdbx_seq_one_letter_code
_entity_poly.pdbx_strand_id
1 'polypeptide(L)'
;MGTSPKVELSIPIIPDMELAATQTSEVVARHMGLGQDKSDEIKMALIEACINAFEHSKTEEGQVEINFTIEDNTLVIKVTDQGVGFDENTVKIPKIEQKIKS
;
A
#
# COMPACT_ATOMS: atom_id res chain seq x y z
N MET A 1 17.83 0.05 17.81
CA MET A 1 17.34 -0.22 17.64
C MET A 1 16.42 0.21 17.07
N GLY A 2 16.09 0.31 16.45
CA GLY A 2 15.22 0.97 15.86
C GLY A 2 14.04 0.27 15.44
N THR A 3 12.97 0.91 15.31
CA THR A 3 11.81 0.36 14.77
C THR A 3 11.74 0.79 13.34
N SER A 4 11.11 0.01 12.51
CA SER A 4 10.92 0.37 11.13
C SER A 4 9.90 1.50 11.03
N PRO A 5 10.17 2.52 10.22
CA PRO A 5 9.20 3.57 10.03
C PRO A 5 7.93 3.01 9.41
N LYS A 6 6.81 3.54 9.85
CA LYS A 6 5.55 3.01 9.39
C LYS A 6 4.49 4.08 9.30
N VAL A 7 3.65 4.00 8.30
CA VAL A 7 2.52 4.89 8.13
C VAL A 7 1.27 4.02 8.07
N GLU A 8 0.27 4.36 8.86
CA GLU A 8 -0.97 3.60 8.87
C GLU A 8 -2.09 4.49 8.41
N LEU A 9 -2.94 3.96 7.58
CA LEU A 9 -4.01 4.73 6.99
C LEU A 9 -5.27 3.90 7.00
N SER A 10 -6.38 4.49 7.36
CA SER A 10 -7.64 3.80 7.31
C SER A 10 -8.56 4.63 6.43
N ILE A 11 -9.12 4.03 5.39
CA ILE A 11 -9.96 4.77 4.47
C ILE A 11 -11.34 4.15 4.42
N PRO A 12 -12.37 4.98 4.27
CA PRO A 12 -13.72 4.44 4.16
C PRO A 12 -13.95 3.88 2.77
N ILE A 13 -14.95 3.03 2.64
CA ILE A 13 -15.27 2.43 1.35
C ILE A 13 -16.14 3.40 0.60
N ILE A 14 -15.55 4.42 0.07
CA ILE A 14 -16.23 5.48 -0.67
C ILE A 14 -15.42 5.69 -1.93
N PRO A 15 -16.07 5.94 -3.05
CA PRO A 15 -15.33 6.15 -4.30
C PRO A 15 -14.28 7.24 -4.17
N ASP A 16 -13.16 7.02 -4.78
CA ASP A 16 -12.02 7.94 -4.82
C ASP A 16 -11.17 7.96 -3.56
N MET A 17 -11.56 7.26 -2.52
CA MET A 17 -10.74 7.23 -1.32
C MET A 17 -9.44 6.47 -1.54
N GLU A 18 -9.39 5.62 -2.57
CA GLU A 18 -8.14 4.96 -2.88
C GLU A 18 -7.07 5.97 -3.27
N LEU A 19 -7.47 7.18 -3.67
CA LEU A 19 -6.49 8.19 -4.01
C LEU A 19 -5.76 8.72 -2.79
N ALA A 20 -6.38 8.66 -1.62
CA ALA A 20 -5.67 9.02 -0.40
C ALA A 20 -4.53 8.06 -0.17
N ALA A 21 -4.74 6.78 -0.47
CA ALA A 21 -3.69 5.79 -0.32
C ALA A 21 -2.58 6.01 -1.33
N THR A 22 -2.92 6.34 -2.57
CA THR A 22 -1.88 6.52 -3.58
C THR A 22 -1.06 7.77 -3.30
N GLN A 23 -1.66 8.82 -2.77
CA GLN A 23 -0.89 10.00 -2.44
C GLN A 23 0.05 9.71 -1.28
N THR A 24 -0.41 8.92 -0.31
CA THR A 24 0.45 8.53 0.78
C THR A 24 1.63 7.70 0.26
N SER A 25 1.35 6.78 -0.67
CA SER A 25 2.42 5.95 -1.21
C SER A 25 3.45 6.80 -1.93
N GLU A 26 3.01 7.86 -2.58
CA GLU A 26 3.92 8.73 -3.29
C GLU A 26 4.88 9.43 -2.34
N VAL A 27 4.38 9.88 -1.20
CA VAL A 27 5.21 10.53 -0.21
C VAL A 27 6.22 9.53 0.35
N VAL A 28 5.78 8.32 0.65
CA VAL A 28 6.67 7.31 1.20
C VAL A 28 7.74 6.92 0.18
N ALA A 29 7.33 6.76 -1.08
CA ALA A 29 8.29 6.39 -2.13
C ALA A 29 9.33 7.48 -2.31
N ARG A 30 8.91 8.74 -2.24
CA ARG A 30 9.85 9.85 -2.38
C ARG A 30 10.84 9.87 -1.22
N HIS A 31 10.35 9.58 -0.04
CA HIS A 31 11.23 9.54 1.13
C HIS A 31 12.28 8.45 0.99
N MET A 32 11.94 7.35 0.35
CA MET A 32 12.86 6.27 0.16
C MET A 32 13.79 6.49 -1.03
N GLY A 33 13.53 7.51 -1.82
CA GLY A 33 14.35 7.76 -2.99
C GLY A 33 14.02 6.86 -4.17
N LEU A 34 12.80 6.34 -4.22
CA LEU A 34 12.39 5.51 -5.33
C LEU A 34 12.12 6.39 -6.55
N GLY A 35 12.41 5.89 -7.71
CA GLY A 35 12.18 6.64 -8.92
C GLY A 35 10.72 6.70 -9.30
N GLN A 36 10.43 7.51 -10.30
CA GLN A 36 9.04 7.70 -10.72
C GLN A 36 8.43 6.41 -11.23
N ASP A 37 9.21 5.59 -11.91
CA ASP A 37 8.67 4.34 -12.43
C ASP A 37 8.20 3.44 -11.31
N LYS A 38 8.98 3.34 -10.24
CA LYS A 38 8.59 2.52 -9.13
C LYS A 38 7.41 3.12 -8.40
N SER A 39 7.38 4.44 -8.27
CA SER A 39 6.27 5.12 -7.62
C SER A 39 4.97 4.85 -8.39
N ASP A 40 5.05 4.87 -9.72
CA ASP A 40 3.87 4.62 -10.54
C ASP A 40 3.39 3.17 -10.40
N GLU A 41 4.34 2.24 -10.33
CA GLU A 41 3.98 0.85 -10.14
C GLU A 41 3.29 0.63 -8.81
N ILE A 42 3.79 1.29 -7.78
CA ILE A 42 3.19 1.18 -6.47
C ILE A 42 1.77 1.72 -6.50
N LYS A 43 1.57 2.85 -7.16
CA LYS A 43 0.25 3.45 -7.20
C LYS A 43 -0.74 2.53 -7.91
N MET A 44 -0.32 1.92 -9.02
CA MET A 44 -1.22 1.05 -9.74
C MET A 44 -1.58 -0.19 -8.93
N ALA A 45 -0.59 -0.79 -8.27
CA ALA A 45 -0.86 -1.95 -7.46
C ALA A 45 -1.77 -1.61 -6.29
N LEU A 46 -1.58 -0.43 -5.72
CA LEU A 46 -2.36 -0.01 -4.57
C LEU A 46 -3.81 0.29 -4.98
N ILE A 47 -3.99 0.92 -6.12
CA ILE A 47 -5.34 1.20 -6.60
C ILE A 47 -6.08 -0.12 -6.81
N GLU A 48 -5.40 -1.09 -7.43
CA GLU A 48 -6.04 -2.36 -7.68
C GLU A 48 -6.40 -3.07 -6.40
N ALA A 49 -5.50 -3.04 -5.43
CA ALA A 49 -5.76 -3.70 -4.15
C ALA A 49 -6.91 -3.03 -3.41
N CYS A 50 -6.98 -1.70 -3.47
CA CYS A 50 -8.06 -0.99 -2.79
C CYS A 50 -9.41 -1.26 -3.47
N ILE A 51 -9.43 -1.27 -4.79
CA ILE A 51 -10.67 -1.53 -5.49
C ILE A 51 -11.14 -2.94 -5.22
N ASN A 52 -10.21 -3.91 -5.19
CA ASN A 52 -10.59 -5.27 -4.85
C ASN A 52 -11.16 -5.35 -3.44
N ALA A 53 -10.54 -4.64 -2.50
CA ALA A 53 -11.05 -4.66 -1.14
C ALA A 53 -12.44 -4.03 -1.07
N PHE A 54 -12.64 -2.93 -1.83
CA PHE A 54 -13.94 -2.28 -1.85
C PHE A 54 -15.02 -3.22 -2.42
N GLU A 55 -14.66 -3.91 -3.47
CA GLU A 55 -15.64 -4.80 -4.11
C GLU A 55 -15.95 -6.03 -3.29
N HIS A 56 -14.98 -6.49 -2.54
CA HIS A 56 -15.19 -7.69 -1.75
C HIS A 56 -15.77 -7.40 -0.37
N SER A 57 -15.83 -6.14 0.01
CA SER A 57 -16.37 -5.79 1.30
C SER A 57 -17.87 -5.98 1.26
N LYS A 58 -18.42 -6.56 2.29
CA LYS A 58 -19.83 -6.80 2.34
C LYS A 58 -20.58 -5.74 3.08
N THR A 59 -19.92 -4.69 3.50
CA THR A 59 -20.57 -3.63 4.21
C THR A 59 -20.04 -2.32 3.71
N GLU A 60 -20.92 -1.37 3.54
CA GLU A 60 -20.52 -0.05 3.10
C GLU A 60 -19.99 0.78 4.21
N GLU A 61 -20.10 0.29 5.43
CA GLU A 61 -19.60 1.03 6.56
C GLU A 61 -18.25 0.56 7.00
N GLY A 62 -17.66 -0.39 6.29
CA GLY A 62 -16.37 -0.89 6.66
C GLY A 62 -15.28 0.06 6.26
N GLN A 63 -14.07 -0.28 6.62
CA GLN A 63 -12.91 0.50 6.28
C GLN A 63 -11.82 -0.42 5.80
N VAL A 64 -10.92 0.12 5.00
CA VAL A 64 -9.78 -0.63 4.52
C VAL A 64 -8.56 -0.01 5.17
N GLU A 65 -7.74 -0.85 5.80
CA GLU A 65 -6.54 -0.38 6.43
C GLU A 65 -5.36 -0.61 5.54
N ILE A 66 -4.52 0.37 5.41
CA ILE A 66 -3.34 0.27 4.57
C ILE A 66 -2.14 0.64 5.42
N ASN A 67 -1.19 -0.28 5.51
CA ASN A 67 0.00 -0.05 6.29
C ASN A 67 1.21 -0.02 5.38
N PHE A 68 2.01 1.02 5.51
CA PHE A 68 3.24 1.15 4.75
C PHE A 68 4.38 1.03 5.75
N THR A 69 5.23 0.06 5.58
CA THR A 69 6.36 -0.15 6.49
C THR A 69 7.65 -0.19 5.69
N ILE A 70 8.65 0.51 6.16
CA ILE A 70 9.95 0.49 5.50
C ILE A 70 10.87 -0.40 6.31
N GLU A 71 11.27 -1.52 5.70
CA GLU A 71 12.14 -2.48 6.35
C GLU A 71 13.32 -2.77 5.48
N ASP A 72 14.51 -2.46 5.93
CA ASP A 72 15.72 -2.80 5.17
C ASP A 72 15.65 -2.42 3.71
N ASN A 73 15.33 -1.20 3.45
CA ASN A 73 15.24 -0.68 2.08
C ASN A 73 14.14 -1.35 1.26
N THR A 74 13.17 -1.93 1.92
CA THR A 74 12.03 -2.52 1.24
C THR A 74 10.77 -1.86 1.77
N LEU A 75 9.89 -1.48 0.87
CA LEU A 75 8.60 -0.94 1.27
C LEU A 75 7.61 -2.09 1.28
N VAL A 76 7.02 -2.33 2.43
CA VAL A 76 6.03 -3.38 2.57
C VAL A 76 4.68 -2.71 2.72
N ILE A 77 3.75 -3.00 1.84
CA ILE A 77 2.42 -2.41 1.89
C ILE A 77 1.43 -3.53 2.15
N LYS A 78 0.64 -3.35 3.20
CA LYS A 78 -0.34 -4.35 3.55
C LYS A 78 -1.72 -3.71 3.50
N VAL A 79 -2.62 -4.29 2.74
CA VAL A 79 -3.98 -3.79 2.59
C VAL A 79 -4.91 -4.81 3.21
N THR A 80 -5.65 -4.40 4.22
CA THR A 80 -6.52 -5.30 4.97
C THR A 80 -7.94 -4.79 4.94
N ASP A 81 -8.86 -5.64 4.54
CA ASP A 81 -10.26 -5.30 4.53
C ASP A 81 -10.82 -5.60 5.89
N GLN A 82 -11.33 -4.60 6.55
CA GLN A 82 -11.87 -4.75 7.87
C GLN A 82 -13.34 -5.12 7.88
N GLY A 83 -13.87 -5.46 6.76
CA GLY A 83 -15.27 -5.83 6.72
C GLY A 83 -15.48 -7.24 7.21
N VAL A 84 -16.41 -7.93 6.62
CA VAL A 84 -16.71 -9.29 7.03
C VAL A 84 -15.68 -10.21 6.46
N GLY A 85 -14.93 -10.86 7.24
CA GLY A 85 -13.89 -11.74 6.79
C GLY A 85 -12.65 -10.92 6.53
N PHE A 86 -11.53 -11.48 6.64
CA PHE A 86 -10.33 -10.81 6.45
C PHE A 86 -9.74 -11.11 5.17
N ASP A 87 -9.43 -10.15 4.34
CA ASP A 87 -8.68 -10.33 3.16
C ASP A 87 -7.49 -9.44 3.28
N GLU A 88 -6.32 -9.98 3.28
CA GLU A 88 -5.13 -9.20 3.44
C GLU A 88 -4.23 -9.38 2.25
N ASN A 89 -3.84 -8.32 1.64
CA ASN A 89 -2.92 -8.35 0.52
C ASN A 89 -1.64 -7.65 0.92
N THR A 90 -0.53 -8.28 0.68
CA THR A 90 0.77 -7.73 1.03
C THR A 90 1.62 -7.60 -0.21
N VAL A 91 2.18 -6.42 -0.41
CA VAL A 91 3.05 -6.17 -1.54
C VAL A 91 4.38 -5.68 -1.00
N LYS A 92 5.48 -6.22 -1.50
CA LYS A 92 6.79 -5.83 -1.08
C LYS A 92 7.55 -5.26 -2.26
N ILE A 93 8.08 -4.07 -2.09
CA ILE A 93 8.77 -3.37 -3.16
C ILE A 93 10.16 -3.00 -2.68
N PRO A 94 11.19 -3.69 -3.16
CA PRO A 94 12.55 -3.37 -2.73
C PRO A 94 13.00 -2.09 -3.39
N LYS A 95 13.76 -1.32 -2.64
CA LYS A 95 14.27 -0.08 -3.18
C LYS A 95 15.23 -0.36 -4.33
N ILE A 96 16.07 -1.36 -4.16
CA ILE A 96 17.00 -1.72 -5.21
C ILE A 96 16.55 -3.00 -5.84
N GLU A 97 16.23 -2.92 -7.12
CA GLU A 97 15.79 -4.08 -7.79
C GLU A 97 16.88 -5.03 -7.93
N GLN A 98 16.72 -6.27 -7.58
CA GLN A 98 17.78 -7.18 -7.73
C GLN A 98 17.83 -7.60 -9.07
N LYS A 99 18.57 -7.02 -9.88
CA LYS A 99 18.77 -7.42 -11.16
C LYS A 99 19.70 -8.45 -11.21
N ILE A 100 19.42 -9.49 -11.66
CA ILE A 100 20.38 -10.47 -11.77
C ILE A 100 21.23 -10.16 -12.78
N LYS A 101 22.27 -10.00 -12.60
CA LYS A 101 23.11 -9.62 -13.41
C LYS A 101 23.57 -10.48 -13.98
N SER A 102 23.57 -10.75 -14.57
CA SER A 102 24.14 -11.58 -15.19
C SER A 102 25.14 -11.32 -15.57
#